data_485fa5608b43f688aab91cd72f224365
#
_entry.id   485fa5608b43f688aab91cd72f224365
#
_cell.length_a   1.000
_cell.length_b   1.000
_cell.length_c   1.000
_cell.angle_alpha   90.00
_cell.angle_beta   90.00
_cell.angle_gamma   90.00
#
_symmetry.space_group_name_H-M   'P 1'
#
loop_
_entity.id
_entity.type
_entity.pdbx_description
1 polymer ?
#
loop_
_entity_poly.entity_id
_entity_poly.type
_entity_poly.pdbx_seq_one_letter_code
_entity_poly.pdbx_strand_id
1 'polypeptide(L)'
;MEKSKRSFLPWGMVSTILTLAWPTMLEELMQTAVQYIDTAMVGAIGTQATAAVGATSTVNWLIGSTVAAIGVGFLSFVSQACGAGDTKRAGKASSQTVLAVLVCGTFFTVLMLALSSKVPVWMQVDPAIQDLAAQYFFILYTPMLARAAITIFGTLLRSAGDAKTPMRVGFLVNGVNVVLNFLLIYPTRQVWGMTVFGAGWGVIGAAVASAISFVIGGVCITVVLWRHPLLSPKGQKLRPDWDVLKPCLRVALPNALQRFGTSLGYVAFASMINSLGEIATAAHTIANTVESAFYIPGYGMQTAAATLAGNALGAGDNRRVKELGRMILFIEVSLMIVSGSLLFLFAPNMMRLFSRDAQVIALGVTVLRMVAVSEPFYGVSIIVEGMMQGMGNTMMPFVCSIAGMWGVRIVGTFICTQLLGMGLVSAWACMIAHNLLLFLLFAGYYISGKWNPMNRKNAVQTVKTAD
;
A
#
# COMPACT_ATOMS: atom_id res chain seq x y z
N MET A 1 -39.64 -17.81 -25.83
CA MET A 1 -38.70 -18.20 -24.75
C MET A 1 -37.31 -18.16 -25.31
N GLU A 2 -36.70 -17.00 -25.25
CA GLU A 2 -35.36 -16.76 -25.77
C GLU A 2 -34.36 -17.12 -24.67
N LYS A 3 -33.61 -18.22 -24.82
CA LYS A 3 -32.51 -18.61 -23.97
C LYS A 3 -31.39 -17.59 -24.21
N SER A 4 -31.37 -16.50 -23.40
CA SER A 4 -30.23 -15.62 -23.28
C SER A 4 -29.02 -16.47 -22.97
N LYS A 5 -28.12 -16.61 -23.93
CA LYS A 5 -26.76 -17.16 -23.73
C LYS A 5 -26.10 -16.32 -22.63
N ARG A 6 -26.09 -16.82 -21.40
CA ARG A 6 -25.26 -16.26 -20.33
C ARG A 6 -23.83 -16.33 -20.81
N SER A 7 -23.27 -15.21 -21.28
CA SER A 7 -21.83 -15.12 -21.50
C SER A 7 -21.14 -15.40 -20.15
N PHE A 8 -20.15 -16.27 -20.17
CA PHE A 8 -19.40 -16.71 -18.97
C PHE A 8 -18.76 -15.53 -18.24
N LEU A 9 -18.58 -14.41 -18.91
CA LEU A 9 -18.03 -13.15 -18.42
C LEU A 9 -18.99 -11.99 -18.77
N PRO A 10 -19.65 -11.34 -17.79
CA PRO A 10 -20.41 -10.11 -18.03
C PRO A 10 -19.43 -8.96 -18.29
N TRP A 11 -19.11 -8.71 -19.56
CA TRP A 11 -18.13 -7.71 -20.01
C TRP A 11 -18.32 -6.32 -19.38
N GLY A 12 -19.56 -5.91 -19.11
CA GLY A 12 -19.84 -4.65 -18.41
C GLY A 12 -19.28 -4.60 -16.99
N MET A 13 -19.32 -5.73 -16.27
CA MET A 13 -18.77 -5.82 -14.91
C MET A 13 -17.24 -5.85 -14.94
N VAL A 14 -16.66 -6.63 -15.85
CA VAL A 14 -15.20 -6.69 -16.05
C VAL A 14 -14.64 -5.30 -16.40
N SER A 15 -15.30 -4.60 -17.34
CA SER A 15 -14.93 -3.23 -17.71
C SER A 15 -15.00 -2.28 -16.52
N THR A 16 -16.02 -2.38 -15.68
CA THR A 16 -16.15 -1.55 -14.47
C THR A 16 -15.00 -1.81 -13.48
N ILE A 17 -14.69 -3.10 -13.23
CA ILE A 17 -13.60 -3.49 -12.35
C ILE A 17 -12.25 -2.97 -12.89
N LEU A 18 -11.97 -3.24 -14.15
CA LEU A 18 -10.71 -2.84 -14.76
C LEU A 18 -10.57 -1.32 -14.84
N THR A 19 -11.63 -0.57 -15.10
CA THR A 19 -11.58 0.90 -15.15
C THR A 19 -11.12 1.53 -13.83
N LEU A 20 -11.43 0.89 -12.69
CA LEU A 20 -10.95 1.33 -11.39
C LEU A 20 -9.59 0.72 -11.02
N ALA A 21 -9.36 -0.54 -11.41
CA ALA A 21 -8.17 -1.28 -11.01
C ALA A 21 -6.90 -0.86 -11.78
N TRP A 22 -6.96 -0.72 -13.15
CA TRP A 22 -5.75 -0.44 -13.90
C TRP A 22 -5.05 0.88 -13.53
N PRO A 23 -5.78 2.00 -13.20
CA PRO A 23 -5.09 3.20 -12.78
C PRO A 23 -4.38 3.06 -11.44
N THR A 24 -5.02 2.36 -10.48
CA THR A 24 -4.42 2.11 -9.15
C THR A 24 -3.25 1.13 -9.24
N MET A 25 -3.35 0.08 -10.05
CA MET A 25 -2.24 -0.85 -10.29
C MET A 25 -1.04 -0.14 -10.93
N LEU A 26 -1.29 0.71 -11.93
CA LEU A 26 -0.23 1.47 -12.60
C LEU A 26 0.40 2.51 -11.66
N GLU A 27 -0.39 3.16 -10.80
CA GLU A 27 0.10 4.08 -9.78
C GLU A 27 1.04 3.38 -8.80
N GLU A 28 0.67 2.21 -8.27
CA GLU A 28 1.50 1.42 -7.35
C GLU A 28 2.81 0.95 -8.00
N LEU A 29 2.74 0.48 -9.26
CA LEU A 29 3.93 0.09 -10.02
C LEU A 29 4.87 1.28 -10.26
N MET A 30 4.33 2.44 -10.65
CA MET A 30 5.11 3.64 -10.88
C MET A 30 5.75 4.17 -9.59
N GLN A 31 5.02 4.14 -8.48
CA GLN A 31 5.55 4.55 -7.18
C GLN A 31 6.74 3.66 -6.77
N THR A 32 6.63 2.35 -6.99
CA THR A 32 7.71 1.40 -6.73
C THR A 32 8.90 1.64 -7.66
N ALA A 33 8.66 1.83 -8.97
CA ALA A 33 9.73 2.11 -9.92
C ALA A 33 10.51 3.40 -9.58
N VAL A 34 9.80 4.46 -9.19
CA VAL A 34 10.44 5.73 -8.79
C VAL A 34 11.23 5.55 -7.51
N GLN A 35 10.74 4.79 -6.53
CA GLN A 35 11.51 4.48 -5.33
C GLN A 35 12.83 3.78 -5.64
N TYR A 36 12.86 2.88 -6.63
CA TYR A 36 14.11 2.27 -7.08
C TYR A 36 15.02 3.25 -7.82
N ILE A 37 14.46 4.14 -8.66
CA ILE A 37 15.21 5.20 -9.33
C ILE A 37 15.86 6.13 -8.30
N ASP A 38 15.10 6.57 -7.31
CA ASP A 38 15.59 7.44 -6.22
C ASP A 38 16.74 6.77 -5.46
N THR A 39 16.55 5.49 -5.10
CA THR A 39 17.58 4.70 -4.41
C THR A 39 18.84 4.56 -5.27
N ALA A 40 18.72 4.33 -6.57
CA ALA A 40 19.85 4.24 -7.50
C ALA A 40 20.54 5.58 -7.66
N MET A 41 19.80 6.68 -7.76
CA MET A 41 20.35 8.03 -7.89
C MET A 41 21.10 8.46 -6.63
N VAL A 42 20.59 8.17 -5.45
CA VAL A 42 21.29 8.41 -4.17
C VAL A 42 22.48 7.46 -4.01
N GLY A 43 22.32 6.20 -4.42
CA GLY A 43 23.40 5.19 -4.38
C GLY A 43 24.62 5.57 -5.22
N ALA A 44 24.41 6.28 -6.33
CA ALA A 44 25.49 6.78 -7.18
C ALA A 44 26.34 7.88 -6.51
N ILE A 45 25.86 8.51 -5.43
CA ILE A 45 26.65 9.51 -4.66
C ILE A 45 27.65 8.83 -3.73
N GLY A 46 27.29 7.66 -3.17
CA GLY A 46 28.12 6.89 -2.27
C GLY A 46 27.38 6.15 -1.17
N THR A 47 28.10 5.31 -0.46
CA THR A 47 27.56 4.43 0.60
C THR A 47 26.97 5.20 1.78
N GLN A 48 27.59 6.31 2.17
CA GLN A 48 27.11 7.17 3.26
C GLN A 48 25.76 7.80 2.93
N ALA A 49 25.57 8.24 1.68
CA ALA A 49 24.31 8.78 1.19
C ALA A 49 23.19 7.73 1.25
N THR A 50 23.47 6.53 0.78
CA THR A 50 22.52 5.40 0.82
C THR A 50 22.18 5.01 2.26
N ALA A 51 23.16 4.99 3.15
CA ALA A 51 22.95 4.68 4.57
C ALA A 51 22.06 5.72 5.27
N ALA A 52 22.28 7.02 5.01
CA ALA A 52 21.49 8.10 5.58
C ALA A 52 20.01 8.04 5.14
N VAL A 53 19.75 7.78 3.86
CA VAL A 53 18.39 7.63 3.33
C VAL A 53 17.73 6.33 3.81
N GLY A 54 18.47 5.23 3.76
CA GLY A 54 17.98 3.90 4.17
C GLY A 54 17.56 3.86 5.63
N ALA A 55 18.31 4.50 6.52
CA ALA A 55 17.99 4.56 7.94
C ALA A 55 16.63 5.23 8.24
N THR A 56 16.21 6.19 7.41
CA THR A 56 14.94 6.90 7.61
C THR A 56 13.75 6.18 6.94
N SER A 57 14.00 5.20 6.08
CA SER A 57 12.98 4.54 5.25
C SER A 57 11.92 3.80 6.08
N THR A 58 12.31 3.11 7.14
CA THR A 58 11.39 2.37 8.02
C THR A 58 10.37 3.31 8.68
N VAL A 59 10.84 4.45 9.21
CA VAL A 59 9.97 5.45 9.83
C VAL A 59 9.06 6.08 8.79
N ASN A 60 9.60 6.36 7.60
CA ASN A 60 8.84 6.90 6.48
C ASN A 60 7.69 5.96 6.07
N TRP A 61 7.96 4.66 5.98
CA TRP A 61 6.96 3.67 5.65
C TRP A 61 5.88 3.53 6.73
N LEU A 62 6.27 3.55 8.02
CA LEU A 62 5.35 3.49 9.15
C LEU A 62 4.36 4.66 9.16
N ILE A 63 4.85 5.88 8.95
CA ILE A 63 4.01 7.07 8.92
C ILE A 63 3.10 7.08 7.69
N GLY A 64 3.65 6.74 6.52
CA GLY A 64 2.89 6.63 5.28
C GLY A 64 1.75 5.62 5.40
N SER A 65 2.00 4.45 5.98
CA SER A 65 0.99 3.42 6.19
C SER A 65 -0.10 3.84 7.20
N THR A 66 0.27 4.61 8.23
CA THR A 66 -0.70 5.16 9.19
C THR A 66 -1.63 6.18 8.54
N VAL A 67 -1.08 7.08 7.73
CA VAL A 67 -1.88 8.06 6.96
C VAL A 67 -2.79 7.35 5.94
N ALA A 68 -2.29 6.32 5.28
CA ALA A 68 -3.10 5.51 4.36
C ALA A 68 -4.27 4.80 5.07
N ALA A 69 -4.05 4.31 6.29
CA ALA A 69 -5.11 3.68 7.09
C ALA A 69 -6.26 4.64 7.43
N ILE A 70 -5.96 5.92 7.66
CA ILE A 70 -6.98 6.97 7.84
C ILE A 70 -7.79 7.12 6.54
N GLY A 71 -7.11 7.12 5.39
CA GLY A 71 -7.77 7.14 4.08
C GLY A 71 -8.76 5.98 3.89
N VAL A 72 -8.43 4.77 4.32
CA VAL A 72 -9.31 3.60 4.25
C VAL A 72 -10.61 3.79 5.04
N GLY A 73 -10.56 4.46 6.20
CA GLY A 73 -11.75 4.81 6.96
C GLY A 73 -12.73 5.66 6.15
N PHE A 74 -12.23 6.69 5.48
CA PHE A 74 -13.03 7.55 4.61
C PHE A 74 -13.45 6.83 3.32
N LEU A 75 -12.60 5.97 2.75
CA LEU A 75 -12.94 5.15 1.58
C LEU A 75 -14.20 4.33 1.85
N SER A 76 -14.25 3.61 2.96
CA SER A 76 -15.41 2.80 3.33
C SER A 76 -16.69 3.64 3.44
N PHE A 77 -16.62 4.76 4.14
CA PHE A 77 -17.78 5.62 4.36
C PHE A 77 -18.28 6.27 3.06
N VAL A 78 -17.37 6.82 2.24
CA VAL A 78 -17.73 7.55 1.03
C VAL A 78 -18.17 6.62 -0.08
N SER A 79 -17.52 5.45 -0.26
CA SER A 79 -17.97 4.48 -1.25
C SER A 79 -19.40 4.01 -0.96
N GLN A 80 -19.75 3.77 0.32
CA GLN A 80 -21.12 3.42 0.70
C GLN A 80 -22.10 4.59 0.47
N ALA A 81 -21.73 5.84 0.78
CA ALA A 81 -22.55 7.01 0.52
C ALA A 81 -22.79 7.21 -0.98
N CYS A 82 -21.76 7.06 -1.81
CA CYS A 82 -21.87 7.14 -3.27
C CYS A 82 -22.78 6.02 -3.83
N GLY A 83 -22.64 4.80 -3.31
CA GLY A 83 -23.49 3.67 -3.70
C GLY A 83 -24.96 3.87 -3.34
N ALA A 84 -25.24 4.51 -2.22
CA ALA A 84 -26.59 4.88 -1.80
C ALA A 84 -27.16 6.09 -2.55
N GLY A 85 -26.37 6.78 -3.40
CA GLY A 85 -26.77 8.02 -4.06
C GLY A 85 -26.87 9.22 -3.11
N ASP A 86 -26.35 9.11 -1.88
CA ASP A 86 -26.40 10.18 -0.87
C ASP A 86 -25.24 11.17 -1.03
N THR A 87 -25.44 12.11 -1.94
CA THR A 87 -24.46 13.18 -2.25
C THR A 87 -24.19 14.09 -1.07
N LYS A 88 -25.19 14.32 -0.21
CA LYS A 88 -25.04 15.15 0.99
C LYS A 88 -24.09 14.50 2.00
N ARG A 89 -24.23 13.19 2.20
CA ARG A 89 -23.40 12.42 3.10
C ARG A 89 -21.95 12.30 2.55
N ALA A 90 -21.80 12.14 1.25
CA ALA A 90 -20.48 12.15 0.59
C ALA A 90 -19.79 13.54 0.71
N GLY A 91 -20.51 14.63 0.49
CA GLY A 91 -19.99 15.99 0.66
C GLY A 91 -19.60 16.33 2.11
N LYS A 92 -20.40 15.89 3.10
CA LYS A 92 -20.02 16.01 4.53
C LYS A 92 -18.74 15.23 4.83
N ALA A 93 -18.60 14.01 4.32
CA ALA A 93 -17.40 13.23 4.49
C ALA A 93 -16.16 13.92 3.91
N SER A 94 -16.31 14.61 2.77
CA SER A 94 -15.22 15.38 2.17
C SER A 94 -14.70 16.48 3.10
N SER A 95 -15.59 17.25 3.76
CA SER A 95 -15.17 18.28 4.74
C SER A 95 -14.43 17.67 5.94
N GLN A 96 -14.89 16.50 6.42
CA GLN A 96 -14.21 15.77 7.51
C GLN A 96 -12.86 15.21 7.06
N THR A 97 -12.73 14.85 5.78
CA THR A 97 -11.45 14.43 5.20
C THR A 97 -10.44 15.56 5.14
N VAL A 98 -10.88 16.79 4.80
CA VAL A 98 -10.04 18.00 4.89
C VAL A 98 -9.58 18.23 6.33
N LEU A 99 -10.49 18.12 7.30
CA LEU A 99 -10.13 18.26 8.71
C LEU A 99 -9.13 17.18 9.14
N ALA A 100 -9.31 15.94 8.72
CA ALA A 100 -8.38 14.85 9.00
C ALA A 100 -6.98 15.12 8.41
N VAL A 101 -6.90 15.62 7.17
CA VAL A 101 -5.62 16.02 6.55
C VAL A 101 -4.95 17.13 7.34
N LEU A 102 -5.70 18.17 7.74
CA LEU A 102 -5.16 19.27 8.53
C LEU A 102 -4.63 18.78 9.88
N VAL A 103 -5.43 18.01 10.62
CA VAL A 103 -5.04 17.52 11.95
C VAL A 103 -3.87 16.55 11.86
N CYS A 104 -3.98 15.51 11.05
CA CYS A 104 -2.94 14.47 10.93
C CYS A 104 -1.69 15.02 10.25
N GLY A 105 -1.84 15.80 9.17
CA GLY A 105 -0.72 16.40 8.46
C GLY A 105 0.07 17.33 9.37
N THR A 106 -0.59 18.22 10.10
CA THR A 106 0.06 19.13 11.06
C THR A 106 0.68 18.36 12.22
N PHE A 107 -0.04 17.38 12.79
CA PHE A 107 0.47 16.55 13.89
C PHE A 107 1.75 15.83 13.49
N PHE A 108 1.75 15.12 12.35
CA PHE A 108 2.94 14.41 11.89
C PHE A 108 4.05 15.37 11.44
N THR A 109 3.73 16.53 10.86
CA THR A 109 4.75 17.57 10.58
C THR A 109 5.46 17.96 11.86
N VAL A 110 4.72 18.46 12.86
CA VAL A 110 5.30 18.94 14.13
C VAL A 110 6.08 17.81 14.83
N LEU A 111 5.48 16.62 14.94
CA LEU A 111 6.10 15.48 15.59
C LEU A 111 7.41 15.08 14.91
N MET A 112 7.42 14.94 13.59
CA MET A 112 8.59 14.47 12.85
C MET A 112 9.69 15.53 12.76
N LEU A 113 9.34 16.81 12.65
CA LEU A 113 10.33 17.88 12.71
C LEU A 113 10.97 17.96 14.11
N ALA A 114 10.20 17.80 15.17
CA ALA A 114 10.73 17.76 16.55
C ALA A 114 11.62 16.54 16.82
N LEU A 115 11.34 15.41 16.15
CA LEU A 115 12.10 14.15 16.31
C LEU A 115 13.23 13.99 15.27
N SER A 116 13.38 14.91 14.32
CA SER A 116 14.29 14.76 13.18
C SER A 116 15.75 14.49 13.59
N SER A 117 16.22 15.12 14.64
CA SER A 117 17.57 14.91 15.18
C SER A 117 17.70 13.61 16.00
N LYS A 118 16.60 13.08 16.54
CA LYS A 118 16.62 11.90 17.40
C LYS A 118 16.39 10.59 16.63
N VAL A 119 15.66 10.65 15.53
CA VAL A 119 15.37 9.45 14.71
C VAL A 119 16.64 8.76 14.21
N PRO A 120 17.65 9.43 13.63
CA PRO A 120 18.88 8.78 13.22
C PRO A 120 19.64 8.13 14.38
N VAL A 121 19.61 8.73 15.57
CA VAL A 121 20.23 8.16 16.79
C VAL A 121 19.53 6.88 17.20
N TRP A 122 18.18 6.87 17.24
CA TRP A 122 17.39 5.69 17.57
C TRP A 122 17.55 4.56 16.55
N MET A 123 17.76 4.92 15.29
CA MET A 123 18.03 3.97 14.21
C MET A 123 19.50 3.52 14.18
N GLN A 124 20.32 3.91 15.17
CA GLN A 124 21.74 3.55 15.30
C GLN A 124 22.57 3.89 14.06
N VAL A 125 22.26 5.03 13.42
CA VAL A 125 23.04 5.55 12.29
C VAL A 125 24.44 5.95 12.77
N ASP A 126 25.46 5.70 11.94
CA ASP A 126 26.83 6.10 12.23
C ASP A 126 26.89 7.59 12.60
N PRO A 127 27.53 7.97 13.72
CA PRO A 127 27.66 9.36 14.16
C PRO A 127 28.16 10.32 13.07
N ALA A 128 29.00 9.84 12.15
CA ALA A 128 29.56 10.64 11.07
C ALA A 128 28.51 11.13 10.05
N ILE A 129 27.36 10.44 9.96
CA ILE A 129 26.29 10.76 8.99
C ILE A 129 24.95 11.07 9.67
N GLN A 130 24.88 11.11 11.00
CA GLN A 130 23.65 11.41 11.74
C GLN A 130 23.08 12.78 11.39
N ASP A 131 23.92 13.81 11.30
CA ASP A 131 23.49 15.16 10.94
C ASP A 131 22.94 15.22 9.51
N LEU A 132 23.54 14.51 8.57
CA LEU A 132 23.05 14.41 7.20
C LEU A 132 21.70 13.71 7.14
N ALA A 133 21.55 12.61 7.87
CA ALA A 133 20.30 11.87 7.98
C ALA A 133 19.19 12.71 8.66
N ALA A 134 19.54 13.48 9.68
CA ALA A 134 18.61 14.38 10.37
C ALA A 134 18.12 15.50 9.46
N GLN A 135 19.00 16.13 8.69
CA GLN A 135 18.64 17.17 7.71
C GLN A 135 17.77 16.60 6.60
N TYR A 136 18.14 15.44 6.04
CA TYR A 136 17.33 14.74 5.05
C TYR A 136 15.91 14.49 5.57
N PHE A 137 15.79 13.94 6.77
CA PHE A 137 14.53 13.64 7.41
C PHE A 137 13.70 14.90 7.68
N PHE A 138 14.32 15.96 8.19
CA PHE A 138 13.67 17.25 8.44
C PHE A 138 13.04 17.81 7.16
N ILE A 139 13.78 17.87 6.07
CA ILE A 139 13.32 18.42 4.79
C ILE A 139 12.20 17.55 4.22
N LEU A 140 12.35 16.22 4.27
CA LEU A 140 11.37 15.27 3.75
C LEU A 140 10.01 15.36 4.45
N TYR A 141 9.99 15.68 5.75
CA TYR A 141 8.77 15.78 6.56
C TYR A 141 8.17 17.17 6.64
N THR A 142 8.88 18.19 6.21
CA THR A 142 8.35 19.57 6.13
C THR A 142 7.03 19.63 5.36
N PRO A 143 6.84 19.00 4.17
CA PRO A 143 5.58 19.01 3.44
C PRO A 143 4.63 17.87 3.83
N MET A 144 4.66 17.37 5.06
CA MET A 144 3.84 16.22 5.47
C MET A 144 2.34 16.48 5.31
N LEU A 145 1.90 17.73 5.46
CA LEU A 145 0.53 18.13 5.17
C LEU A 145 0.16 17.84 3.70
N ALA A 146 1.03 18.19 2.75
CA ALA A 146 0.82 17.92 1.33
C ALA A 146 0.85 16.41 1.02
N ARG A 147 1.74 15.64 1.66
CA ARG A 147 1.77 14.17 1.54
C ARG A 147 0.49 13.54 2.06
N ALA A 148 0.00 13.99 3.22
CA ALA A 148 -1.28 13.53 3.77
C ALA A 148 -2.44 13.85 2.82
N ALA A 149 -2.44 15.03 2.19
CA ALA A 149 -3.45 15.41 1.21
C ALA A 149 -3.42 14.48 -0.02
N ILE A 150 -2.25 14.19 -0.59
CA ILE A 150 -2.12 13.26 -1.72
C ILE A 150 -2.74 11.91 -1.37
N THR A 151 -2.38 11.35 -0.22
CA THR A 151 -2.80 10.01 0.20
C THR A 151 -4.30 9.96 0.51
N ILE A 152 -4.79 10.87 1.36
CA ILE A 152 -6.17 10.82 1.88
C ILE A 152 -7.16 11.32 0.82
N PHE A 153 -6.88 12.43 0.12
CA PHE A 153 -7.75 12.93 -0.95
C PHE A 153 -7.72 12.01 -2.17
N GLY A 154 -6.55 11.43 -2.50
CA GLY A 154 -6.46 10.41 -3.53
C GLY A 154 -7.36 9.22 -3.24
N THR A 155 -7.34 8.72 -2.01
CA THR A 155 -8.22 7.63 -1.57
C THR A 155 -9.70 8.02 -1.59
N LEU A 156 -10.01 9.27 -1.23
CA LEU A 156 -11.37 9.81 -1.30
C LEU A 156 -11.90 9.88 -2.75
N LEU A 157 -11.08 10.33 -3.71
CA LEU A 157 -11.44 10.37 -5.13
C LEU A 157 -11.67 8.95 -5.68
N ARG A 158 -10.80 7.99 -5.33
CA ARG A 158 -10.98 6.58 -5.72
C ARG A 158 -12.29 6.02 -5.19
N SER A 159 -12.69 6.37 -3.95
CA SER A 159 -13.94 5.90 -3.35
C SER A 159 -15.20 6.40 -4.07
N ALA A 160 -15.12 7.54 -4.77
CA ALA A 160 -16.17 8.05 -5.65
C ALA A 160 -16.09 7.54 -7.09
N GLY A 161 -15.14 6.63 -7.39
CA GLY A 161 -14.98 6.03 -8.71
C GLY A 161 -13.96 6.73 -9.61
N ASP A 162 -13.33 7.82 -9.16
CA ASP A 162 -12.26 8.50 -9.91
C ASP A 162 -10.88 8.01 -9.49
N ALA A 163 -10.44 6.91 -10.09
CA ALA A 163 -9.08 6.40 -9.90
C ALA A 163 -8.05 7.04 -10.85
N LYS A 164 -8.51 7.64 -11.96
CA LYS A 164 -7.62 8.22 -12.97
C LYS A 164 -6.95 9.50 -12.50
N THR A 165 -7.67 10.32 -11.74
CA THR A 165 -7.14 11.60 -11.27
C THR A 165 -6.02 11.43 -10.24
N PRO A 166 -6.15 10.62 -9.17
CA PRO A 166 -5.03 10.32 -8.29
C PRO A 166 -3.82 9.74 -9.02
N MET A 167 -4.04 8.82 -9.97
CA MET A 167 -2.97 8.28 -10.81
C MET A 167 -2.24 9.38 -11.58
N ARG A 168 -2.95 10.32 -12.24
CA ARG A 168 -2.33 11.42 -12.98
C ARG A 168 -1.52 12.34 -12.07
N VAL A 169 -2.04 12.63 -10.86
CA VAL A 169 -1.29 13.42 -9.87
C VAL A 169 -0.06 12.65 -9.40
N GLY A 170 -0.16 11.33 -9.18
CA GLY A 170 0.98 10.48 -8.85
C GLY A 170 2.06 10.50 -9.94
N PHE A 171 1.67 10.40 -11.22
CA PHE A 171 2.61 10.56 -12.35
C PHE A 171 3.29 11.92 -12.38
N LEU A 172 2.55 13.01 -12.11
CA LEU A 172 3.12 14.34 -12.03
C LEU A 172 4.15 14.44 -10.88
N VAL A 173 3.79 13.98 -9.68
CA VAL A 173 4.67 13.97 -8.50
C VAL A 173 5.96 13.20 -8.80
N ASN A 174 5.82 11.99 -9.33
CA ASN A 174 6.94 11.12 -9.64
C ASN A 174 7.82 11.69 -10.77
N GLY A 175 7.21 12.22 -11.81
CA GLY A 175 7.95 12.86 -12.92
C GLY A 175 8.72 14.10 -12.47
N VAL A 176 8.09 14.98 -11.67
CA VAL A 176 8.75 16.15 -11.09
C VAL A 176 9.89 15.72 -10.15
N ASN A 177 9.66 14.68 -9.33
CA ASN A 177 10.67 14.17 -8.41
C ASN A 177 11.91 13.68 -9.16
N VAL A 178 11.76 12.84 -10.20
CA VAL A 178 12.90 12.33 -10.98
C VAL A 178 13.66 13.46 -11.66
N VAL A 179 12.97 14.44 -12.25
CA VAL A 179 13.61 15.60 -12.89
C VAL A 179 14.36 16.44 -11.87
N LEU A 180 13.74 16.75 -10.74
CA LEU A 180 14.40 17.53 -9.68
C LEU A 180 15.56 16.77 -9.04
N ASN A 181 15.45 15.46 -8.83
CA ASN A 181 16.56 14.62 -8.38
C ASN A 181 17.74 14.74 -9.33
N PHE A 182 17.50 14.64 -10.63
CA PHE A 182 18.56 14.77 -11.64
C PHE A 182 19.26 16.14 -11.60
N LEU A 183 18.53 17.21 -11.30
CA LEU A 183 19.04 18.59 -11.24
C LEU A 183 19.66 18.94 -9.89
N LEU A 184 19.13 18.43 -8.78
CA LEU A 184 19.54 18.87 -7.45
C LEU A 184 20.60 17.95 -6.80
N ILE A 185 20.59 16.65 -7.11
CA ILE A 185 21.52 15.68 -6.53
C ILE A 185 22.92 15.90 -7.06
N TYR A 186 23.08 16.01 -8.37
CA TYR A 186 24.36 15.99 -9.02
C TYR A 186 24.88 17.41 -9.33
N PRO A 187 26.21 17.63 -9.41
CA PRO A 187 26.78 18.88 -9.90
C PRO A 187 26.54 19.04 -11.40
N THR A 188 26.76 20.27 -11.90
CA THR A 188 26.70 20.58 -13.34
C THR A 188 27.66 19.66 -14.10
N ARG A 189 27.11 18.96 -15.11
CA ARG A 189 27.85 17.95 -15.88
C ARG A 189 27.44 17.96 -17.35
N GLN A 190 28.29 17.38 -18.18
CA GLN A 190 27.95 17.15 -19.59
C GLN A 190 27.21 15.81 -19.73
N VAL A 191 26.04 15.86 -20.34
CA VAL A 191 25.21 14.71 -20.65
C VAL A 191 24.92 14.76 -22.16
N TRP A 192 25.38 13.76 -22.89
CA TRP A 192 25.25 13.69 -24.38
C TRP A 192 25.68 14.95 -25.11
N GLY A 193 26.80 15.56 -24.64
CA GLY A 193 27.36 16.78 -25.28
C GLY A 193 26.67 18.08 -24.89
N MET A 194 25.62 18.06 -24.08
CA MET A 194 24.96 19.25 -23.52
C MET A 194 25.36 19.46 -22.07
N THR A 195 25.67 20.71 -21.70
CA THR A 195 25.92 21.07 -20.30
C THR A 195 24.59 21.16 -19.57
N VAL A 196 24.34 20.20 -18.67
CA VAL A 196 23.13 20.18 -17.81
C VAL A 196 23.48 20.78 -16.47
N PHE A 197 22.71 21.79 -16.08
CA PHE A 197 22.81 22.40 -14.76
C PHE A 197 22.58 21.36 -13.67
N GLY A 198 23.36 21.42 -12.59
CA GLY A 198 23.18 20.62 -11.40
C GLY A 198 23.63 21.38 -10.17
N ALA A 199 22.80 21.35 -9.11
CA ALA A 199 23.08 22.04 -7.87
C ALA A 199 24.15 21.36 -6.99
N GLY A 200 24.35 20.05 -7.18
CA GLY A 200 25.36 19.28 -6.43
C GLY A 200 25.06 19.12 -4.94
N TRP A 201 23.78 19.17 -4.54
CA TRP A 201 23.38 19.10 -3.12
C TRP A 201 23.34 17.66 -2.57
N GLY A 202 23.64 16.66 -3.38
CA GLY A 202 23.67 15.26 -2.95
C GLY A 202 22.38 14.80 -2.29
N VAL A 203 22.48 14.20 -1.11
CA VAL A 203 21.33 13.67 -0.32
C VAL A 203 20.31 14.75 0.01
N ILE A 204 20.76 15.96 0.34
CA ILE A 204 19.87 17.09 0.62
C ILE A 204 19.08 17.46 -0.64
N GLY A 205 19.71 17.40 -1.82
CA GLY A 205 19.03 17.59 -3.10
C GLY A 205 17.90 16.61 -3.32
N ALA A 206 18.08 15.34 -2.98
CA ALA A 206 17.02 14.32 -3.04
C ALA A 206 15.85 14.63 -2.10
N ALA A 207 16.14 15.09 -0.87
CA ALA A 207 15.10 15.49 0.08
C ALA A 207 14.29 16.68 -0.43
N VAL A 208 14.96 17.70 -0.95
CA VAL A 208 14.33 18.92 -1.50
C VAL A 208 13.49 18.58 -2.75
N ALA A 209 14.00 17.74 -3.64
CA ALA A 209 13.26 17.27 -4.82
C ALA A 209 11.97 16.57 -4.43
N SER A 210 12.03 15.66 -3.46
CA SER A 210 10.85 14.97 -2.92
C SER A 210 9.88 15.94 -2.24
N ALA A 211 10.39 16.87 -1.44
CA ALA A 211 9.56 17.87 -0.74
C ALA A 211 8.79 18.76 -1.72
N ILE A 212 9.45 19.29 -2.76
CA ILE A 212 8.82 20.12 -3.80
C ILE A 212 7.77 19.31 -4.55
N SER A 213 8.08 18.07 -4.92
CA SER A 213 7.17 17.18 -5.65
C SER A 213 5.90 16.91 -4.85
N PHE A 214 6.03 16.66 -3.54
CA PHE A 214 4.87 16.48 -2.66
C PHE A 214 4.04 17.75 -2.51
N VAL A 215 4.65 18.94 -2.44
CA VAL A 215 3.91 20.21 -2.40
C VAL A 215 3.11 20.39 -3.69
N ILE A 216 3.72 20.19 -4.85
CA ILE A 216 3.03 20.28 -6.15
C ILE A 216 1.85 19.29 -6.20
N GLY A 217 2.08 18.03 -5.85
CA GLY A 217 1.03 17.00 -5.83
C GLY A 217 -0.09 17.32 -4.85
N GLY A 218 0.26 17.78 -3.64
CA GLY A 218 -0.71 18.17 -2.62
C GLY A 218 -1.59 19.34 -3.04
N VAL A 219 -1.01 20.34 -3.70
CA VAL A 219 -1.78 21.45 -4.27
C VAL A 219 -2.69 20.97 -5.40
N CYS A 220 -2.15 20.16 -6.34
CA CYS A 220 -2.92 19.62 -7.46
C CYS A 220 -4.11 18.80 -7.00
N ILE A 221 -3.92 17.83 -6.11
CA ILE A 221 -5.00 16.97 -5.61
C ILE A 221 -6.05 17.76 -4.83
N THR A 222 -5.61 18.78 -4.08
CA THR A 222 -6.50 19.68 -3.36
C THR A 222 -7.37 20.49 -4.32
N VAL A 223 -6.79 21.11 -5.33
CA VAL A 223 -7.53 21.87 -6.35
C VAL A 223 -8.55 20.98 -7.07
N VAL A 224 -8.17 19.74 -7.41
CA VAL A 224 -9.08 18.76 -8.03
C VAL A 224 -10.24 18.44 -7.10
N LEU A 225 -9.97 18.15 -5.82
CA LEU A 225 -11.03 17.87 -4.83
C LEU A 225 -12.00 19.05 -4.71
N TRP A 226 -11.51 20.27 -4.66
CA TRP A 226 -12.36 21.48 -4.59
C TRP A 226 -13.22 21.71 -5.82
N ARG A 227 -12.81 21.18 -6.99
CA ARG A 227 -13.55 21.26 -8.27
C ARG A 227 -14.39 20.02 -8.55
N HIS A 228 -14.27 18.96 -7.73
CA HIS A 228 -14.98 17.71 -7.98
C HIS A 228 -16.49 17.88 -7.76
N PRO A 229 -17.35 17.46 -8.70
CA PRO A 229 -18.79 17.74 -8.65
C PRO A 229 -19.50 17.12 -7.44
N LEU A 230 -19.02 15.96 -6.97
CA LEU A 230 -19.65 15.19 -5.88
C LEU A 230 -18.96 15.41 -4.53
N LEU A 231 -17.62 15.57 -4.52
CA LEU A 231 -16.81 15.57 -3.32
C LEU A 231 -16.29 16.96 -2.94
N SER A 232 -16.73 18.05 -3.60
CA SER A 232 -16.28 19.38 -3.26
C SER A 232 -16.66 19.74 -1.82
N PRO A 233 -15.71 20.15 -0.95
CA PRO A 233 -16.01 20.59 0.41
C PRO A 233 -16.60 22.00 0.47
N LYS A 234 -16.81 22.66 -0.69
CA LYS A 234 -17.36 24.01 -0.76
C LYS A 234 -18.73 24.08 -0.09
N GLY A 235 -18.93 25.10 0.74
CA GLY A 235 -20.18 25.30 1.46
C GLY A 235 -20.41 24.38 2.66
N GLN A 236 -19.50 23.45 2.93
CA GLN A 236 -19.53 22.61 4.13
C GLN A 236 -18.78 23.27 5.29
N LYS A 237 -19.29 23.07 6.50
CA LYS A 237 -18.63 23.58 7.72
C LYS A 237 -17.45 22.68 8.07
N LEU A 238 -16.27 23.25 8.28
CA LEU A 238 -15.07 22.56 8.79
C LEU A 238 -15.14 22.41 10.32
N ARG A 239 -16.15 21.70 10.80
CA ARG A 239 -16.31 21.33 12.21
C ARG A 239 -16.38 19.82 12.33
N PRO A 240 -15.84 19.22 13.42
CA PRO A 240 -15.95 17.80 13.64
C PRO A 240 -17.42 17.34 13.63
N ASP A 241 -17.75 16.41 12.74
CA ASP A 241 -19.04 15.74 12.66
C ASP A 241 -18.87 14.28 13.08
N TRP A 242 -19.31 13.95 14.29
CA TRP A 242 -19.15 12.61 14.86
C TRP A 242 -19.97 11.54 14.16
N ASP A 243 -21.02 11.91 13.43
CA ASP A 243 -21.81 10.96 12.62
C ASP A 243 -20.99 10.44 11.43
N VAL A 244 -19.99 11.20 10.98
CA VAL A 244 -19.04 10.81 9.94
C VAL A 244 -17.76 10.26 10.56
N LEU A 245 -17.17 10.98 11.53
CA LEU A 245 -15.85 10.62 12.07
C LEU A 245 -15.86 9.29 12.83
N LYS A 246 -16.90 9.01 13.64
CA LYS A 246 -16.98 7.79 14.42
C LYS A 246 -16.99 6.51 13.55
N PRO A 247 -17.80 6.40 12.49
CA PRO A 247 -17.71 5.29 11.55
C PRO A 247 -16.35 5.19 10.86
N CYS A 248 -15.78 6.33 10.41
CA CYS A 248 -14.46 6.35 9.77
C CYS A 248 -13.36 5.87 10.71
N LEU A 249 -13.33 6.34 11.95
CA LEU A 249 -12.35 5.92 12.96
C LEU A 249 -12.50 4.44 13.34
N ARG A 250 -13.72 3.91 13.38
CA ARG A 250 -13.95 2.48 13.64
C ARG A 250 -13.31 1.59 12.57
N VAL A 251 -13.20 2.07 11.34
CA VAL A 251 -12.55 1.37 10.23
C VAL A 251 -11.04 1.68 10.21
N ALA A 252 -10.66 2.94 10.39
CA ALA A 252 -9.29 3.40 10.30
C ALA A 252 -8.40 2.84 11.43
N LEU A 253 -8.89 2.82 12.67
CA LEU A 253 -8.06 2.43 13.83
C LEU A 253 -7.61 0.97 13.77
N PRO A 254 -8.47 -0.05 13.56
CA PRO A 254 -8.00 -1.42 13.40
C PRO A 254 -7.05 -1.59 12.21
N ASN A 255 -7.30 -0.89 11.09
CA ASN A 255 -6.41 -0.93 9.93
C ASN A 255 -5.03 -0.31 10.25
N ALA A 256 -4.98 0.80 10.97
CA ALA A 256 -3.73 1.41 11.41
C ALA A 256 -2.94 0.49 12.34
N LEU A 257 -3.62 -0.12 13.33
CA LEU A 257 -3.00 -1.09 14.25
C LEU A 257 -2.51 -2.34 13.51
N GLN A 258 -3.26 -2.82 12.51
CA GLN A 258 -2.84 -3.93 11.65
C GLN A 258 -1.54 -3.58 10.92
N ARG A 259 -1.50 -2.43 10.25
CA ARG A 259 -0.32 -1.97 9.50
C ARG A 259 0.89 -1.77 10.41
N PHE A 260 0.68 -1.17 11.58
CA PHE A 260 1.74 -1.00 12.58
C PHE A 260 2.28 -2.34 13.07
N GLY A 261 1.40 -3.25 13.49
CA GLY A 261 1.80 -4.55 14.02
C GLY A 261 2.45 -5.46 12.98
N THR A 262 1.98 -5.43 11.72
CA THR A 262 2.63 -6.17 10.62
C THR A 262 3.97 -5.57 10.24
N SER A 263 4.12 -4.24 10.30
CA SER A 263 5.41 -3.56 10.06
C SER A 263 6.47 -3.97 11.06
N LEU A 264 6.12 -4.00 12.35
CA LEU A 264 7.02 -4.50 13.39
C LEU A 264 7.39 -5.96 13.14
N GLY A 265 6.43 -6.77 12.67
CA GLY A 265 6.67 -8.15 12.26
C GLY A 265 7.70 -8.26 11.13
N TYR A 266 7.59 -7.40 10.10
CA TYR A 266 8.58 -7.38 9.00
C TYR A 266 9.99 -7.02 9.50
N VAL A 267 10.11 -6.06 10.43
CA VAL A 267 11.41 -5.70 11.04
C VAL A 267 11.98 -6.89 11.83
N ALA A 268 11.16 -7.56 12.64
CA ALA A 268 11.58 -8.74 13.39
C ALA A 268 12.00 -9.89 12.44
N PHE A 269 11.26 -10.13 11.38
CA PHE A 269 11.58 -11.12 10.37
C PHE A 269 12.92 -10.84 9.69
N ALA A 270 13.14 -9.59 9.24
CA ALA A 270 14.39 -9.18 8.61
C ALA A 270 15.57 -9.32 9.59
N SER A 271 15.40 -8.97 10.86
CA SER A 271 16.44 -9.15 11.89
C SER A 271 16.85 -10.61 12.05
N MET A 272 15.88 -11.54 12.07
CA MET A 272 16.17 -12.98 12.14
C MET A 272 16.90 -13.49 10.89
N ILE A 273 16.56 -12.98 9.70
CA ILE A 273 17.27 -13.34 8.47
C ILE A 273 18.70 -12.80 8.47
N ASN A 274 18.90 -11.58 8.94
CA ASN A 274 20.24 -10.97 9.03
C ASN A 274 21.17 -11.79 9.93
N SER A 275 20.65 -12.45 10.96
CA SER A 275 21.42 -13.35 11.82
C SER A 275 21.88 -14.65 11.14
N LEU A 276 21.34 -14.99 9.95
CA LEU A 276 21.74 -16.17 9.17
C LEU A 276 23.03 -15.94 8.34
N GLY A 277 23.54 -14.72 8.33
CA GLY A 277 24.76 -14.36 7.62
C GLY A 277 24.55 -13.63 6.30
N GLU A 278 25.65 -13.20 5.69
CA GLU A 278 25.68 -12.28 4.56
C GLU A 278 24.98 -12.85 3.30
N ILE A 279 25.23 -14.11 2.96
CA ILE A 279 24.63 -14.77 1.78
C ILE A 279 23.11 -14.84 1.91
N ALA A 280 22.61 -15.23 3.09
CA ALA A 280 21.17 -15.33 3.33
C ALA A 280 20.49 -13.95 3.29
N THR A 281 21.14 -12.94 3.89
CA THR A 281 20.66 -11.55 3.88
C THR A 281 20.60 -10.98 2.47
N ALA A 282 21.67 -11.16 1.68
CA ALA A 282 21.71 -10.72 0.29
C ALA A 282 20.65 -11.41 -0.57
N ALA A 283 20.55 -12.73 -0.46
CA ALA A 283 19.54 -13.51 -1.18
C ALA A 283 18.11 -13.09 -0.82
N HIS A 284 17.83 -12.87 0.47
CA HIS A 284 16.52 -12.38 0.94
C HIS A 284 16.21 -10.99 0.40
N THR A 285 17.14 -10.05 0.51
CA THR A 285 16.91 -8.66 0.09
C THR A 285 16.59 -8.58 -1.40
N ILE A 286 17.35 -9.28 -2.23
CA ILE A 286 17.11 -9.33 -3.68
C ILE A 286 15.79 -10.05 -3.98
N ALA A 287 15.57 -11.22 -3.38
CA ALA A 287 14.37 -11.99 -3.62
C ALA A 287 13.11 -11.23 -3.21
N ASN A 288 13.10 -10.59 -2.04
CA ASN A 288 11.99 -9.76 -1.57
C ASN A 288 11.72 -8.55 -2.48
N THR A 289 12.76 -7.94 -3.02
CA THR A 289 12.65 -6.86 -4.01
C THR A 289 12.02 -7.35 -5.30
N VAL A 290 12.47 -8.49 -5.81
CA VAL A 290 11.91 -9.11 -7.02
C VAL A 290 10.47 -9.52 -6.81
N GLU A 291 10.16 -10.26 -5.73
CA GLU A 291 8.81 -10.72 -5.39
C GLU A 291 7.82 -9.54 -5.31
N SER A 292 8.22 -8.43 -4.67
CA SER A 292 7.35 -7.27 -4.49
C SER A 292 6.82 -6.72 -5.82
N ALA A 293 7.62 -6.72 -6.88
CA ALA A 293 7.19 -6.25 -8.20
C ALA A 293 6.05 -7.10 -8.80
N PHE A 294 5.92 -8.36 -8.39
CA PHE A 294 4.92 -9.29 -8.90
C PHE A 294 3.60 -9.27 -8.13
N TYR A 295 3.58 -8.95 -6.83
CA TYR A 295 2.34 -8.86 -6.06
C TYR A 295 1.80 -7.43 -5.90
N ILE A 296 2.60 -6.38 -6.09
CA ILE A 296 2.18 -4.98 -5.97
C ILE A 296 0.92 -4.64 -6.80
N PRO A 297 0.74 -5.14 -8.04
CA PRO A 297 -0.49 -4.94 -8.78
C PRO A 297 -1.75 -5.38 -8.02
N GLY A 298 -1.65 -6.42 -7.18
CA GLY A 298 -2.75 -6.89 -6.32
C GLY A 298 -3.25 -5.84 -5.33
N TYR A 299 -2.38 -4.98 -4.81
CA TYR A 299 -2.81 -3.87 -3.93
C TYR A 299 -3.61 -2.80 -4.68
N GLY A 300 -3.30 -2.57 -5.96
CA GLY A 300 -4.13 -1.73 -6.81
C GLY A 300 -5.53 -2.32 -7.01
N MET A 301 -5.62 -3.64 -7.22
CA MET A 301 -6.88 -4.37 -7.30
C MET A 301 -7.63 -4.38 -5.95
N GLN A 302 -6.92 -4.47 -4.81
CA GLN A 302 -7.50 -4.36 -3.46
C GLN A 302 -8.29 -3.07 -3.28
N THR A 303 -7.72 -1.94 -3.71
CA THR A 303 -8.38 -0.62 -3.62
C THR A 303 -9.65 -0.56 -4.47
N ALA A 304 -9.61 -1.13 -5.68
CA ALA A 304 -10.79 -1.24 -6.54
C ALA A 304 -11.86 -2.16 -5.91
N ALA A 305 -11.45 -3.28 -5.33
CA ALA A 305 -12.34 -4.20 -4.62
C ALA A 305 -13.03 -3.52 -3.42
N ALA A 306 -12.29 -2.75 -2.64
CA ALA A 306 -12.82 -1.98 -1.51
C ALA A 306 -13.88 -0.96 -1.98
N THR A 307 -13.56 -0.19 -3.01
CA THR A 307 -14.48 0.82 -3.57
C THR A 307 -15.77 0.19 -4.11
N LEU A 308 -15.65 -0.87 -4.93
CA LEU A 308 -16.79 -1.52 -5.56
C LEU A 308 -17.69 -2.27 -4.56
N ALA A 309 -17.08 -2.94 -3.57
CA ALA A 309 -17.79 -3.61 -2.50
C ALA A 309 -18.56 -2.61 -1.61
N GLY A 310 -17.92 -1.47 -1.27
CA GLY A 310 -18.56 -0.39 -0.54
C GLY A 310 -19.74 0.23 -1.31
N ASN A 311 -19.56 0.51 -2.59
CA ASN A 311 -20.61 1.04 -3.45
C ASN A 311 -21.80 0.07 -3.56
N ALA A 312 -21.56 -1.21 -3.79
CA ALA A 312 -22.63 -2.21 -3.90
C ALA A 312 -23.36 -2.42 -2.57
N LEU A 313 -22.64 -2.35 -1.44
CA LEU A 313 -23.25 -2.36 -0.10
C LEU A 313 -24.12 -1.13 0.13
N GLY A 314 -23.62 0.06 -0.24
CA GLY A 314 -24.38 1.31 -0.13
C GLY A 314 -25.66 1.32 -0.97
N ALA A 315 -25.61 0.75 -2.16
CA ALA A 315 -26.78 0.57 -3.04
C ALA A 315 -27.81 -0.46 -2.51
N GLY A 316 -27.47 -1.22 -1.46
CA GLY A 316 -28.34 -2.27 -0.93
C GLY A 316 -28.48 -3.50 -1.83
N ASP A 317 -27.64 -3.64 -2.85
CA ASP A 317 -27.70 -4.72 -3.84
C ASP A 317 -26.80 -5.90 -3.43
N ASN A 318 -27.39 -6.82 -2.66
CA ASN A 318 -26.71 -8.03 -2.18
C ASN A 318 -26.23 -8.96 -3.32
N ARG A 319 -27.02 -9.01 -4.41
CA ARG A 319 -26.65 -9.82 -5.58
C ARG A 319 -25.39 -9.26 -6.24
N ARG A 320 -25.37 -7.95 -6.44
CA ARG A 320 -24.22 -7.24 -7.03
C ARG A 320 -22.95 -7.37 -6.19
N VAL A 321 -23.07 -7.31 -4.85
CA VAL A 321 -21.93 -7.55 -3.95
C VAL A 321 -21.30 -8.93 -4.19
N LYS A 322 -22.14 -9.98 -4.29
CA LYS A 322 -21.66 -11.35 -4.52
C LYS A 322 -21.07 -11.55 -5.91
N GLU A 323 -21.71 -10.99 -6.93
CA GLU A 323 -21.26 -11.11 -8.33
C GLU A 323 -19.94 -10.37 -8.52
N LEU A 324 -19.80 -9.13 -8.00
CA LEU A 324 -18.56 -8.36 -8.02
C LEU A 324 -17.44 -9.10 -7.27
N GLY A 325 -17.72 -9.60 -6.06
CA GLY A 325 -16.73 -10.32 -5.28
C GLY A 325 -16.17 -11.54 -6.01
N ARG A 326 -17.03 -12.34 -6.64
CA ARG A 326 -16.58 -13.51 -7.43
C ARG A 326 -15.76 -13.10 -8.65
N MET A 327 -16.19 -12.04 -9.35
CA MET A 327 -15.50 -11.59 -10.56
C MET A 327 -14.13 -10.99 -10.23
N ILE A 328 -14.04 -10.16 -9.19
CA ILE A 328 -12.76 -9.58 -8.76
C ILE A 328 -11.80 -10.68 -8.32
N LEU A 329 -12.26 -11.65 -7.54
CA LEU A 329 -11.46 -12.82 -7.14
C LEU A 329 -10.98 -13.63 -8.36
N PHE A 330 -11.85 -13.85 -9.35
CA PHE A 330 -11.45 -14.56 -10.57
C PHE A 330 -10.37 -13.81 -11.35
N ILE A 331 -10.52 -12.49 -11.52
CA ILE A 331 -9.53 -11.66 -12.22
C ILE A 331 -8.21 -11.66 -11.45
N GLU A 332 -8.26 -11.49 -10.14
CA GLU A 332 -7.05 -11.46 -9.30
C GLU A 332 -6.31 -12.78 -9.29
N VAL A 333 -7.01 -13.89 -9.07
CA VAL A 333 -6.39 -15.23 -9.11
C VAL A 333 -5.75 -15.49 -10.47
N SER A 334 -6.43 -15.11 -11.56
CA SER A 334 -5.87 -15.24 -12.91
C SER A 334 -4.61 -14.37 -13.08
N LEU A 335 -4.63 -13.13 -12.59
CA LEU A 335 -3.47 -12.23 -12.60
C LEU A 335 -2.30 -12.82 -11.80
N MET A 336 -2.57 -13.32 -10.59
CA MET A 336 -1.54 -13.90 -9.71
C MET A 336 -0.99 -15.23 -10.24
N ILE A 337 -1.79 -16.03 -10.94
CA ILE A 337 -1.29 -17.22 -11.65
C ILE A 337 -0.31 -16.82 -12.75
N VAL A 338 -0.65 -15.82 -13.56
CA VAL A 338 0.25 -15.33 -14.62
C VAL A 338 1.51 -14.72 -14.00
N SER A 339 1.36 -13.85 -13.02
CA SER A 339 2.45 -13.19 -12.29
C SER A 339 3.38 -14.21 -11.62
N GLY A 340 2.82 -15.15 -10.85
CA GLY A 340 3.57 -16.23 -10.19
C GLY A 340 4.26 -17.16 -11.19
N SER A 341 3.62 -17.46 -12.32
CA SER A 341 4.25 -18.26 -13.37
C SER A 341 5.46 -17.54 -13.99
N LEU A 342 5.33 -16.24 -14.25
CA LEU A 342 6.45 -15.42 -14.74
C LEU A 342 7.57 -15.36 -13.69
N LEU A 343 7.23 -15.13 -12.41
CA LEU A 343 8.20 -15.14 -11.33
C LEU A 343 8.95 -16.48 -11.23
N PHE A 344 8.23 -17.60 -11.31
CA PHE A 344 8.82 -18.94 -11.25
C PHE A 344 9.79 -19.21 -12.41
N LEU A 345 9.38 -18.86 -13.64
CA LEU A 345 10.17 -19.10 -14.86
C LEU A 345 11.40 -18.18 -14.91
N PHE A 346 11.23 -16.90 -14.61
CA PHE A 346 12.29 -15.90 -14.72
C PHE A 346 13.10 -15.68 -13.45
N ALA A 347 12.82 -16.39 -12.34
CA ALA A 347 13.56 -16.26 -11.09
C ALA A 347 15.10 -16.27 -11.26
N PRO A 348 15.71 -17.19 -12.07
CA PRO A 348 17.15 -17.17 -12.27
C PRO A 348 17.65 -15.89 -12.94
N ASN A 349 16.90 -15.40 -13.93
CA ASN A 349 17.27 -14.20 -14.68
C ASN A 349 17.15 -12.94 -13.80
N MET A 350 16.09 -12.88 -12.99
CA MET A 350 15.88 -11.78 -12.05
C MET A 350 16.99 -11.72 -11.00
N MET A 351 17.35 -12.88 -10.39
CA MET A 351 18.45 -12.93 -9.42
C MET A 351 19.79 -12.51 -10.03
N ARG A 352 20.10 -12.96 -11.26
CA ARG A 352 21.34 -12.60 -11.99
C ARG A 352 21.42 -11.13 -12.35
N LEU A 353 20.29 -10.43 -12.44
CA LEU A 353 20.25 -9.00 -12.70
C LEU A 353 20.85 -8.18 -11.52
N PHE A 354 20.69 -8.70 -10.29
CA PHE A 354 21.09 -8.00 -9.06
C PHE A 354 22.36 -8.56 -8.40
N SER A 355 22.72 -9.83 -8.67
CA SER A 355 23.89 -10.47 -8.08
C SER A 355 24.67 -11.30 -9.10
N ARG A 356 25.98 -11.41 -8.87
CA ARG A 356 26.89 -12.31 -9.60
C ARG A 356 27.34 -13.50 -8.75
N ASP A 357 27.03 -13.49 -7.46
CA ASP A 357 27.39 -14.58 -6.55
C ASP A 357 26.48 -15.81 -6.79
N ALA A 358 27.10 -16.95 -7.10
CA ALA A 358 26.38 -18.17 -7.42
C ALA A 358 25.57 -18.72 -6.24
N GLN A 359 26.03 -18.55 -4.99
CA GLN A 359 25.34 -19.01 -3.79
C GLN A 359 24.10 -18.13 -3.50
N VAL A 360 24.24 -16.82 -3.62
CA VAL A 360 23.14 -15.86 -3.48
C VAL A 360 22.07 -16.12 -4.55
N ILE A 361 22.47 -16.33 -5.81
CA ILE A 361 21.56 -16.62 -6.91
C ILE A 361 20.82 -17.94 -6.66
N ALA A 362 21.53 -19.03 -6.33
CA ALA A 362 20.92 -20.34 -6.11
C ALA A 362 19.90 -20.31 -4.98
N LEU A 363 20.25 -19.67 -3.86
CA LEU A 363 19.38 -19.54 -2.70
C LEU A 363 18.16 -18.64 -3.00
N GLY A 364 18.37 -17.50 -3.67
CA GLY A 364 17.30 -16.60 -4.09
C GLY A 364 16.33 -17.21 -5.08
N VAL A 365 16.82 -17.98 -6.07
CA VAL A 365 15.97 -18.71 -7.02
C VAL A 365 15.10 -19.73 -6.31
N THR A 366 15.65 -20.44 -5.33
CA THR A 366 14.90 -21.44 -4.56
C THR A 366 13.72 -20.79 -3.85
N VAL A 367 13.96 -19.70 -3.09
CA VAL A 367 12.91 -19.04 -2.33
C VAL A 367 11.88 -18.33 -3.22
N LEU A 368 12.32 -17.75 -4.36
CA LEU A 368 11.41 -17.13 -5.34
C LEU A 368 10.48 -18.16 -5.99
N ARG A 369 10.99 -19.34 -6.34
CA ARG A 369 10.15 -20.40 -6.89
C ARG A 369 9.16 -20.96 -5.89
N MET A 370 9.56 -21.05 -4.62
CA MET A 370 8.64 -21.45 -3.55
C MET A 370 7.50 -20.47 -3.37
N VAL A 371 7.79 -19.17 -3.29
CA VAL A 371 6.75 -18.16 -3.08
C VAL A 371 5.86 -17.98 -4.31
N ALA A 372 6.39 -18.11 -5.50
CA ALA A 372 5.64 -17.99 -6.75
C ALA A 372 4.41 -18.91 -6.80
N VAL A 373 4.51 -20.12 -6.21
CA VAL A 373 3.38 -21.06 -6.10
C VAL A 373 2.32 -20.56 -5.11
N SER A 374 2.69 -19.75 -4.13
CA SER A 374 1.76 -19.22 -3.13
C SER A 374 1.07 -17.90 -3.54
N GLU A 375 1.53 -17.23 -4.59
CA GLU A 375 0.99 -15.95 -5.05
C GLU A 375 -0.53 -15.95 -5.29
N PRO A 376 -1.15 -16.95 -5.95
CA PRO A 376 -2.59 -16.96 -6.14
C PRO A 376 -3.39 -17.01 -4.82
N PHE A 377 -2.87 -17.71 -3.81
CA PHE A 377 -3.49 -17.78 -2.49
C PHE A 377 -3.37 -16.44 -1.75
N TYR A 378 -2.23 -15.78 -1.88
CA TYR A 378 -2.02 -14.45 -1.33
C TYR A 378 -2.93 -13.42 -1.99
N GLY A 379 -3.12 -13.46 -3.31
CA GLY A 379 -4.04 -12.61 -4.05
C GLY A 379 -5.49 -12.70 -3.54
N VAL A 380 -5.98 -13.91 -3.24
CA VAL A 380 -7.31 -14.07 -2.62
C VAL A 380 -7.40 -13.32 -1.29
N SER A 381 -6.35 -13.41 -0.46
CA SER A 381 -6.30 -12.72 0.84
C SER A 381 -6.36 -11.21 0.68
N ILE A 382 -5.58 -10.65 -0.25
CA ILE A 382 -5.56 -9.22 -0.58
C ILE A 382 -6.96 -8.72 -0.98
N ILE A 383 -7.64 -9.44 -1.87
CA ILE A 383 -8.95 -9.01 -2.38
C ILE A 383 -10.05 -9.11 -1.30
N VAL A 384 -10.09 -10.22 -0.56
CA VAL A 384 -11.10 -10.38 0.51
C VAL A 384 -10.91 -9.33 1.60
N GLU A 385 -9.67 -9.03 1.96
CA GLU A 385 -9.34 -7.92 2.87
C GLU A 385 -9.84 -6.58 2.32
N GLY A 386 -9.58 -6.27 1.04
CA GLY A 386 -10.06 -5.05 0.40
C GLY A 386 -11.57 -4.93 0.42
N MET A 387 -12.29 -5.99 0.07
CA MET A 387 -13.76 -6.00 0.15
C MET A 387 -14.26 -5.75 1.57
N MET A 388 -13.65 -6.36 2.58
CA MET A 388 -14.00 -6.13 3.99
C MET A 388 -13.73 -4.69 4.43
N GLN A 389 -12.61 -4.09 3.99
CA GLN A 389 -12.29 -2.68 4.24
C GLN A 389 -13.39 -1.77 3.65
N GLY A 390 -13.78 -1.96 2.40
CA GLY A 390 -14.85 -1.19 1.74
C GLY A 390 -16.21 -1.32 2.43
N MET A 391 -16.49 -2.48 3.02
CA MET A 391 -17.72 -2.72 3.78
C MET A 391 -17.66 -2.29 5.25
N GLY A 392 -16.52 -1.72 5.70
CA GLY A 392 -16.36 -1.21 7.05
C GLY A 392 -16.00 -2.26 8.10
N ASN A 393 -15.57 -3.44 7.69
CA ASN A 393 -15.11 -4.50 8.60
C ASN A 393 -13.58 -4.66 8.51
N THR A 394 -12.84 -3.91 9.31
CA THR A 394 -11.38 -3.98 9.39
C THR A 394 -10.87 -4.77 10.62
N MET A 395 -11.77 -5.10 11.55
CA MET A 395 -11.40 -5.85 12.74
C MET A 395 -11.00 -7.29 12.43
N MET A 396 -11.73 -7.96 11.52
CA MET A 396 -11.40 -9.33 11.12
C MET A 396 -10.04 -9.42 10.41
N PRO A 397 -9.73 -8.58 9.38
CA PRO A 397 -8.40 -8.51 8.80
C PRO A 397 -7.30 -8.22 9.82
N PHE A 398 -7.53 -7.27 10.75
CA PHE A 398 -6.58 -6.94 11.81
C PHE A 398 -6.22 -8.17 12.64
N VAL A 399 -7.22 -8.86 13.20
CA VAL A 399 -6.97 -10.03 14.06
C VAL A 399 -6.26 -11.15 13.30
N CYS A 400 -6.73 -11.47 12.08
CA CYS A 400 -6.13 -12.53 11.27
C CYS A 400 -4.68 -12.21 10.87
N SER A 401 -4.42 -10.98 10.44
CA SER A 401 -3.09 -10.56 9.99
C SER A 401 -2.08 -10.53 11.15
N ILE A 402 -2.49 -10.02 12.32
CA ILE A 402 -1.62 -10.02 13.51
C ILE A 402 -1.36 -11.45 14.00
N ALA A 403 -2.40 -12.27 14.10
CA ALA A 403 -2.25 -13.66 14.52
C ALA A 403 -1.36 -14.46 13.55
N GLY A 404 -1.55 -14.28 12.25
CA GLY A 404 -0.72 -14.92 11.22
C GLY A 404 0.73 -14.43 11.23
N MET A 405 0.94 -13.11 11.30
CA MET A 405 2.28 -12.51 11.32
C MET A 405 3.07 -12.96 12.53
N TRP A 406 2.53 -12.74 13.73
CA TRP A 406 3.26 -13.02 14.97
C TRP A 406 3.20 -14.48 15.37
N GLY A 407 2.05 -15.17 15.21
CA GLY A 407 1.88 -16.56 15.60
C GLY A 407 2.53 -17.58 14.66
N VAL A 408 2.53 -17.33 13.34
CA VAL A 408 3.07 -18.27 12.35
C VAL A 408 4.39 -17.80 11.78
N ARG A 409 4.43 -16.58 11.18
CA ARG A 409 5.63 -16.12 10.49
C ARG A 409 6.79 -15.88 11.45
N ILE A 410 6.58 -15.08 12.52
CA ILE A 410 7.65 -14.72 13.45
C ILE A 410 8.03 -15.89 14.36
N VAL A 411 7.07 -16.49 15.04
CA VAL A 411 7.33 -17.63 15.92
C VAL A 411 7.90 -18.82 15.14
N GLY A 412 7.32 -19.15 13.98
CA GLY A 412 7.83 -20.22 13.12
C GLY A 412 9.26 -19.96 12.64
N THR A 413 9.54 -18.74 12.16
CA THR A 413 10.90 -18.35 11.74
C THR A 413 11.87 -18.43 12.90
N PHE A 414 11.51 -17.92 14.09
CA PHE A 414 12.34 -18.01 15.29
C PHE A 414 12.69 -19.46 15.64
N ILE A 415 11.70 -20.34 15.66
CA ILE A 415 11.92 -21.78 15.95
C ILE A 415 12.84 -22.39 14.88
N CYS A 416 12.55 -22.19 13.61
CA CYS A 416 13.32 -22.80 12.53
C CYS A 416 14.76 -22.27 12.47
N THR A 417 14.94 -20.95 12.57
CA THR A 417 16.27 -20.33 12.35
C THR A 417 17.12 -20.26 13.61
N GLN A 418 16.52 -19.92 14.78
CA GLN A 418 17.29 -19.69 16.02
C GLN A 418 17.40 -20.95 16.88
N LEU A 419 16.38 -21.81 16.92
CA LEU A 419 16.39 -23.00 17.74
C LEU A 419 16.88 -24.26 16.96
N LEU A 420 16.44 -24.42 15.71
CA LEU A 420 16.79 -25.59 14.89
C LEU A 420 17.97 -25.33 13.92
N GLY A 421 18.49 -24.12 13.87
CA GLY A 421 19.64 -23.76 13.00
C GLY A 421 19.38 -23.90 11.50
N MET A 422 18.11 -23.83 11.08
CA MET A 422 17.72 -23.94 9.68
C MET A 422 18.00 -22.63 8.92
N GLY A 423 18.24 -22.70 7.61
CA GLY A 423 18.59 -21.56 6.78
C GLY A 423 17.40 -20.75 6.24
N LEU A 424 17.69 -19.84 5.30
CA LEU A 424 16.73 -18.91 4.68
C LEU A 424 15.48 -19.60 4.11
N VAL A 425 15.63 -20.78 3.54
CA VAL A 425 14.52 -21.54 2.93
C VAL A 425 13.41 -21.81 3.95
N SER A 426 13.76 -22.15 5.18
CA SER A 426 12.78 -22.40 6.26
C SER A 426 12.08 -21.10 6.70
N ALA A 427 12.77 -19.98 6.74
CA ALA A 427 12.17 -18.69 7.03
C ALA A 427 11.12 -18.30 5.97
N TRP A 428 11.42 -18.52 4.69
CA TRP A 428 10.47 -18.29 3.59
C TRP A 428 9.32 -19.32 3.62
N ALA A 429 9.57 -20.56 4.01
CA ALA A 429 8.50 -21.52 4.24
C ALA A 429 7.51 -21.07 5.32
N CYS A 430 8.01 -20.47 6.42
CA CYS A 430 7.15 -19.87 7.45
C CYS A 430 6.35 -18.66 6.92
N MET A 431 6.94 -17.84 6.03
CA MET A 431 6.24 -16.77 5.33
C MET A 431 5.12 -17.31 4.45
N ILE A 432 5.38 -18.36 3.68
CA ILE A 432 4.37 -19.01 2.83
C ILE A 432 3.28 -19.65 3.70
N ALA A 433 3.64 -20.31 4.79
CA ALA A 433 2.66 -20.87 5.74
C ALA A 433 1.75 -19.77 6.34
N HIS A 434 2.30 -18.59 6.64
CA HIS A 434 1.50 -17.42 7.04
C HIS A 434 0.53 -17.00 5.93
N ASN A 435 0.99 -16.86 4.69
CA ASN A 435 0.14 -16.47 3.56
C ASN A 435 -0.97 -17.51 3.30
N LEU A 436 -0.67 -18.80 3.41
CA LEU A 436 -1.66 -19.87 3.32
C LEU A 436 -2.67 -19.85 4.48
N LEU A 437 -2.23 -19.56 5.71
CA LEU A 437 -3.14 -19.39 6.84
C LEU A 437 -4.10 -18.23 6.60
N LEU A 438 -3.61 -17.08 6.14
CA LEU A 438 -4.47 -15.93 5.79
C LEU A 438 -5.47 -16.31 4.70
N PHE A 439 -5.01 -17.02 3.65
CA PHE A 439 -5.90 -17.53 2.61
C PHE A 439 -7.02 -18.40 3.19
N LEU A 440 -6.69 -19.38 4.04
CA LEU A 440 -7.68 -20.27 4.63
C LEU A 440 -8.69 -19.50 5.50
N LEU A 441 -8.21 -18.56 6.32
CA LEU A 441 -9.07 -17.74 7.19
C LEU A 441 -9.98 -16.81 6.37
N PHE A 442 -9.43 -16.12 5.38
CA PHE A 442 -10.20 -15.18 4.56
C PHE A 442 -11.13 -15.88 3.58
N ALA A 443 -10.69 -16.96 2.93
CA ALA A 443 -11.54 -17.77 2.05
C ALA A 443 -12.68 -18.43 2.84
N GLY A 444 -12.39 -19.00 4.01
CA GLY A 444 -13.40 -19.55 4.91
C GLY A 444 -14.42 -18.50 5.36
N TYR A 445 -13.93 -17.30 5.71
CA TYR A 445 -14.82 -16.18 6.07
C TYR A 445 -15.66 -15.69 4.91
N TYR A 446 -15.08 -15.66 3.71
CA TYR A 446 -15.78 -15.32 2.46
C TYR A 446 -16.88 -16.35 2.14
N ILE A 447 -16.55 -17.65 2.14
CA ILE A 447 -17.46 -18.74 1.85
C ILE A 447 -18.61 -18.78 2.87
N SER A 448 -18.33 -18.52 4.15
CA SER A 448 -19.36 -18.47 5.20
C SER A 448 -20.39 -17.36 5.00
N GLY A 449 -20.15 -16.42 4.07
CA GLY A 449 -21.03 -15.27 3.81
C GLY A 449 -21.07 -14.23 4.95
N LYS A 450 -20.34 -14.43 6.05
CA LYS A 450 -20.30 -13.53 7.21
C LYS A 450 -19.63 -12.19 6.92
N TRP A 451 -18.82 -12.12 5.86
CA TRP A 451 -18.16 -10.90 5.39
C TRP A 451 -19.14 -9.83 4.89
N ASN A 452 -20.30 -10.25 4.40
CA ASN A 452 -21.34 -9.38 3.85
C ASN A 452 -22.39 -9.02 4.93
N PRO A 453 -22.46 -7.76 5.37
CA PRO A 453 -23.39 -7.34 6.42
C PRO A 453 -24.86 -7.53 6.07
N MET A 454 -25.22 -7.52 4.77
CA MET A 454 -26.61 -7.70 4.31
C MET A 454 -27.11 -9.12 4.58
N ASN A 455 -26.25 -10.13 4.54
CA ASN A 455 -26.63 -11.50 4.88
C ASN A 455 -27.06 -11.62 6.35
N ARG A 456 -26.43 -10.85 7.27
CA ARG A 456 -26.79 -10.84 8.69
C ARG A 456 -28.13 -10.17 8.94
N LYS A 457 -28.44 -9.07 8.24
CA LYS A 457 -29.73 -8.38 8.37
C LYS A 457 -30.89 -9.26 7.89
N ASN A 458 -30.72 -9.96 6.79
CA ASN A 458 -31.73 -10.88 6.26
C ASN A 458 -31.98 -12.07 7.21
N ALA A 459 -30.94 -12.63 7.83
CA ALA A 459 -31.06 -13.70 8.80
C ALA A 459 -31.84 -13.27 10.05
N VAL A 460 -31.63 -12.05 10.55
CA VAL A 460 -32.36 -11.49 11.71
C VAL A 460 -33.83 -11.20 11.37
N GLN A 461 -34.12 -10.75 10.14
CA GLN A 461 -35.49 -10.54 9.70
C GLN A 461 -36.27 -11.86 9.53
N THR A 462 -35.62 -12.89 8.99
CA THR A 462 -36.24 -14.21 8.79
C THR A 462 -36.60 -14.88 10.13
N VAL A 463 -35.78 -14.69 11.17
CA VAL A 463 -36.08 -15.18 12.51
C VAL A 463 -37.26 -14.43 13.15
N LYS A 464 -37.34 -13.09 12.97
CA LYS A 464 -38.43 -12.26 13.50
C LYS A 464 -39.78 -12.46 12.80
N THR A 465 -39.81 -13.07 11.61
CA THR A 465 -41.02 -13.38 10.86
C THR A 465 -41.47 -14.85 11.03
N ALA A 466 -40.64 -15.65 11.72
CA ALA A 466 -40.93 -17.05 12.04
C ALA A 466 -41.46 -17.25 13.49
N ASP A 467 -41.38 -16.20 14.31
CA ASP A 467 -42.07 -16.06 15.61
C ASP A 467 -43.36 -15.24 15.43
#